data_0e132c9dba9d3f617393d42867db7494
#
_entry.id   0e132c9dba9d3f617393d42867db7494
#
_cell.length_a   1.000
_cell.length_b   1.000
_cell.length_c   1.000
_cell.angle_alpha   90.00
_cell.angle_beta   90.00
_cell.angle_gamma   90.00
#
_symmetry.space_group_name_H-M   'P 1'
#
loop_
_entity.id
_entity.type
_entity.pdbx_description
1 polymer ?
#
loop_
_entity_poly.entity_id
_entity_poly.type
_entity_poly.pdbx_seq_one_letter_code
_entity_poly.pdbx_strand_id
1 'polypeptide(L)'
;GNTGHRGSAVMLWGSDDDHRTTFTLSGNGTVTGNTCTSVGKVKGSGAVHVENNASFTMNGGTISNNKGINGAGVCVVDDNLQKGQTEYNTTFIMEGGTISKNTGGIGGGIYSYSNGVELKAGEIIDNTAFNMGGGIYSEGNYDYYSTLHLTNVLITGNTARQGGGMWFCATGKTNVYATGGAAIFDNIAQDSDGQKGAGDDLVFAARSADNYPATLANRMLGGGAVQWYKDGSVYLPSTGVYPTTNEEVPRYGVEGADTNPITVTEYKECLALKAVPIFEECKDVAEKEAALIISGNTSDKGGGIAANGGVIIGTEAVTSVDVNKVWFGDNEKERPESITVNLLCNDRVIDTAALTAADNWHYTFGALPTEDQNGQVYVYTVSEVAVPG
;
A
#
# COMPACT_ATOMS: atom_id res chain seq x y z
N GLY A 1 -14.15 -4.36 28.24
CA GLY A 1 -14.35 -5.15 27.04
C GLY A 1 -15.62 -5.99 27.09
N ASN A 2 -16.33 -6.02 25.98
CA ASN A 2 -17.55 -6.81 25.84
C ASN A 2 -17.24 -8.11 25.09
N THR A 3 -18.13 -9.09 25.18
CA THR A 3 -18.07 -10.34 24.43
C THR A 3 -19.37 -10.50 23.63
N GLY A 4 -19.25 -10.74 22.34
CA GLY A 4 -20.40 -10.87 21.45
C GLY A 4 -20.11 -11.73 20.22
N HIS A 5 -21.14 -12.03 19.42
CA HIS A 5 -20.99 -12.82 18.19
C HIS A 5 -20.54 -11.97 17.01
N ARG A 6 -21.20 -10.84 16.73
CA ARG A 6 -20.88 -9.85 15.70
C ARG A 6 -20.90 -8.48 16.36
N GLY A 7 -19.99 -7.58 15.99
CA GLY A 7 -19.98 -6.26 16.56
C GLY A 7 -19.96 -6.27 18.08
N SER A 8 -18.91 -6.89 18.67
CA SER A 8 -18.86 -7.09 20.12
C SER A 8 -18.93 -5.79 20.93
N ALA A 9 -18.66 -4.64 20.29
CA ALA A 9 -18.88 -3.32 20.84
C ALA A 9 -19.98 -2.55 20.08
N VAL A 10 -19.91 -2.56 18.75
CA VAL A 10 -20.83 -1.82 17.88
C VAL A 10 -21.25 -2.71 16.73
N MET A 11 -22.57 -2.87 16.56
CA MET A 11 -23.18 -3.55 15.42
C MET A 11 -24.01 -2.55 14.64
N LEU A 12 -23.67 -2.33 13.37
CA LEU A 12 -24.41 -1.47 12.45
C LEU A 12 -25.08 -2.34 11.41
N TRP A 13 -26.40 -2.23 11.32
CA TRP A 13 -27.25 -2.93 10.39
C TRP A 13 -28.26 -1.97 9.79
N GLY A 14 -28.21 -1.75 8.48
CA GLY A 14 -29.25 -1.04 7.75
C GLY A 14 -30.25 -2.04 7.16
N SER A 15 -31.43 -1.60 6.80
CA SER A 15 -32.47 -2.46 6.19
C SER A 15 -32.64 -2.21 4.69
N ASP A 16 -32.53 -0.96 4.27
CA ASP A 16 -32.69 -0.50 2.90
C ASP A 16 -32.11 0.92 2.74
N ASP A 17 -32.23 1.50 1.55
CA ASP A 17 -31.62 2.81 1.24
C ASP A 17 -32.26 3.96 2.04
N ASP A 18 -33.53 3.81 2.46
CA ASP A 18 -34.24 4.82 3.25
C ASP A 18 -33.97 4.69 4.76
N HIS A 19 -33.45 3.52 5.21
CA HIS A 19 -33.22 3.22 6.62
C HIS A 19 -31.75 2.84 6.87
N ARG A 20 -30.84 3.78 6.54
CA ARG A 20 -29.41 3.62 6.72
C ARG A 20 -29.00 3.86 8.16
N THR A 21 -28.33 2.89 8.76
CA THR A 21 -27.71 3.06 10.09
C THR A 21 -26.34 3.69 9.95
N THR A 22 -26.07 4.75 10.72
CA THR A 22 -24.78 5.44 10.69
C THR A 22 -24.14 5.48 12.06
N PHE A 23 -22.80 5.39 12.08
CA PHE A 23 -21.99 5.57 13.27
C PHE A 23 -20.76 6.41 12.95
N THR A 24 -20.42 7.34 13.82
CA THR A 24 -19.20 8.14 13.71
C THR A 24 -18.38 7.99 14.98
N LEU A 25 -17.10 7.60 14.83
CA LEU A 25 -16.11 7.63 15.89
C LEU A 25 -15.20 8.83 15.70
N SER A 26 -15.12 9.70 16.72
CA SER A 26 -14.38 10.95 16.62
C SER A 26 -13.69 11.35 17.93
N GLY A 27 -12.79 12.33 17.85
CA GLY A 27 -12.09 12.88 19.00
C GLY A 27 -11.34 11.81 19.79
N ASN A 28 -11.59 11.68 21.07
CA ASN A 28 -10.97 10.72 21.96
C ASN A 28 -11.81 9.45 22.21
N GLY A 29 -12.82 9.19 21.34
CA GLY A 29 -13.66 8.01 21.45
C GLY A 29 -12.84 6.71 21.37
N THR A 30 -13.20 5.69 22.16
CA THR A 30 -12.46 4.43 22.18
C THR A 30 -13.34 3.20 22.10
N VAL A 31 -12.92 2.22 21.29
CA VAL A 31 -13.49 0.88 21.20
C VAL A 31 -12.38 -0.13 21.51
N THR A 32 -12.30 -0.61 22.76
CA THR A 32 -11.14 -1.38 23.18
C THR A 32 -11.47 -2.60 24.04
N GLY A 33 -10.64 -3.65 23.91
CA GLY A 33 -10.66 -4.85 24.75
C GLY A 33 -11.87 -5.75 24.50
N ASN A 34 -12.53 -5.66 23.36
CA ASN A 34 -13.72 -6.46 23.05
C ASN A 34 -13.33 -7.79 22.38
N THR A 35 -14.16 -8.82 22.60
CA THR A 35 -13.94 -10.14 22.02
C THR A 35 -15.15 -10.58 21.23
N CYS A 36 -14.94 -10.85 19.96
CA CYS A 36 -15.93 -11.44 19.07
C CYS A 36 -15.76 -12.96 19.04
N THR A 37 -16.80 -13.70 19.38
CA THR A 37 -16.76 -15.17 19.52
C THR A 37 -17.43 -15.91 18.36
N SER A 38 -17.73 -15.22 17.26
CA SER A 38 -18.35 -15.85 16.09
C SER A 38 -17.51 -17.01 15.59
N VAL A 39 -18.05 -18.22 15.64
CA VAL A 39 -17.46 -19.43 15.08
C VAL A 39 -18.34 -19.91 13.93
N GLY A 40 -17.79 -20.04 12.72
CA GLY A 40 -18.51 -20.60 11.58
C GLY A 40 -18.44 -19.77 10.30
N LYS A 41 -19.26 -20.16 9.31
CA LYS A 41 -19.28 -19.56 7.95
C LYS A 41 -19.82 -18.11 7.88
N VAL A 42 -20.00 -17.47 9.02
CA VAL A 42 -20.50 -16.09 9.03
C VAL A 42 -19.35 -15.18 8.58
N LYS A 43 -19.54 -14.50 7.48
CA LYS A 43 -18.64 -13.44 7.04
C LYS A 43 -18.59 -12.38 8.15
N GLY A 44 -17.43 -12.25 8.75
CA GLY A 44 -17.10 -11.16 9.63
C GLY A 44 -17.40 -11.32 11.12
N SER A 45 -16.46 -10.82 11.89
CA SER A 45 -16.54 -10.68 13.35
C SER A 45 -15.57 -9.60 13.81
N GLY A 46 -16.02 -8.43 14.12
CA GLY A 46 -15.18 -7.32 14.59
C GLY A 46 -15.73 -6.68 15.86
N ALA A 47 -14.94 -5.86 16.50
CA ALA A 47 -15.43 -5.01 17.58
C ALA A 47 -16.45 -4.01 17.05
N VAL A 48 -16.17 -3.42 15.90
CA VAL A 48 -17.13 -2.67 15.08
C VAL A 48 -17.47 -3.51 13.86
N HIS A 49 -18.75 -3.83 13.68
CA HIS A 49 -19.25 -4.58 12.54
C HIS A 49 -20.25 -3.75 11.76
N VAL A 50 -20.02 -3.61 10.44
CA VAL A 50 -20.83 -2.79 9.53
C VAL A 50 -21.38 -3.70 8.44
N GLU A 51 -22.70 -3.78 8.31
CA GLU A 51 -23.37 -4.72 7.40
C GLU A 51 -24.65 -4.12 6.83
N ASN A 52 -25.07 -4.54 5.63
CA ASN A 52 -26.38 -4.22 5.02
C ASN A 52 -26.74 -2.73 5.04
N ASN A 53 -26.24 -1.95 4.10
CA ASN A 53 -26.56 -0.53 3.95
C ASN A 53 -26.22 0.36 5.16
N ALA A 54 -25.32 -0.11 6.04
CA ALA A 54 -24.84 0.70 7.14
C ALA A 54 -23.59 1.50 6.77
N SER A 55 -23.33 2.58 7.48
CA SER A 55 -22.20 3.47 7.25
C SER A 55 -21.44 3.73 8.55
N PHE A 56 -20.12 3.51 8.51
CA PHE A 56 -19.21 3.88 9.59
C PHE A 56 -18.22 4.94 9.09
N THR A 57 -18.06 6.01 9.85
CA THR A 57 -17.04 7.04 9.62
C THR A 57 -16.13 7.14 10.83
N MET A 58 -14.83 7.09 10.61
CA MET A 58 -13.82 7.29 11.64
C MET A 58 -12.96 8.50 11.28
N ASN A 59 -13.20 9.62 11.94
CA ASN A 59 -12.43 10.86 11.77
C ASN A 59 -11.56 11.19 12.99
N GLY A 60 -11.41 10.22 13.88
CA GLY A 60 -10.59 10.28 15.09
C GLY A 60 -10.90 9.10 16.00
N GLY A 61 -10.33 9.10 17.19
CA GLY A 61 -10.53 8.05 18.18
C GLY A 61 -9.65 6.82 17.98
N THR A 62 -9.91 5.76 18.76
CA THR A 62 -9.06 4.55 18.77
C THR A 62 -9.90 3.28 18.83
N ILE A 63 -9.57 2.31 17.95
CA ILE A 63 -10.10 0.95 17.99
C ILE A 63 -8.94 0.00 18.28
N SER A 64 -8.85 -0.55 19.49
CA SER A 64 -7.64 -1.26 19.88
C SER A 64 -7.85 -2.45 20.81
N ASN A 65 -6.86 -3.37 20.84
CA ASN A 65 -6.83 -4.53 21.72
C ASN A 65 -8.08 -5.42 21.63
N ASN A 66 -8.73 -5.44 20.47
CA ASN A 66 -9.89 -6.27 20.24
C ASN A 66 -9.48 -7.63 19.65
N LYS A 67 -10.30 -8.65 19.89
CA LYS A 67 -10.08 -10.01 19.37
C LYS A 67 -11.27 -10.47 18.55
N GLY A 68 -11.00 -11.10 17.42
CA GLY A 68 -12.02 -11.60 16.51
C GLY A 68 -11.47 -12.62 15.53
N ILE A 69 -12.32 -13.11 14.62
CA ILE A 69 -11.88 -14.03 13.57
C ILE A 69 -11.53 -13.26 12.31
N ASN A 70 -12.44 -12.40 11.83
CA ASN A 70 -12.24 -11.59 10.63
C ASN A 70 -12.44 -10.12 10.98
N GLY A 71 -11.43 -9.28 10.77
CA GLY A 71 -11.46 -7.86 11.08
C GLY A 71 -11.64 -7.59 12.58
N ALA A 72 -10.70 -8.04 13.40
CA ALA A 72 -10.87 -7.94 14.86
C ALA A 72 -11.16 -6.52 15.35
N GLY A 73 -10.59 -5.48 14.70
CA GLY A 73 -10.96 -4.10 14.94
C GLY A 73 -12.27 -3.73 14.23
N VAL A 74 -12.26 -3.73 12.91
CA VAL A 74 -13.39 -3.33 12.05
C VAL A 74 -13.66 -4.42 11.02
N CYS A 75 -14.92 -4.79 10.89
CA CYS A 75 -15.39 -5.72 9.89
C CYS A 75 -16.49 -5.07 9.06
N VAL A 76 -16.30 -5.00 7.75
CA VAL A 76 -17.25 -4.42 6.79
C VAL A 76 -17.71 -5.49 5.83
N VAL A 77 -19.01 -5.75 5.78
CA VAL A 77 -19.59 -6.81 4.95
C VAL A 77 -20.78 -6.27 4.15
N ASP A 78 -20.72 -6.39 2.85
CA ASP A 78 -21.86 -6.17 1.98
C ASP A 78 -22.35 -7.50 1.41
N ASP A 79 -23.38 -8.08 1.99
CA ASP A 79 -23.94 -9.36 1.54
C ASP A 79 -24.71 -9.22 0.23
N ASN A 80 -24.97 -8.00 -0.23
CA ASN A 80 -25.68 -7.69 -1.48
C ASN A 80 -24.74 -7.37 -2.64
N LEU A 81 -23.43 -7.54 -2.49
CA LEU A 81 -22.46 -7.34 -3.57
C LEU A 81 -22.84 -8.16 -4.80
N GLN A 82 -23.12 -7.48 -5.90
CA GLN A 82 -23.39 -8.08 -7.20
C GLN A 82 -22.27 -7.77 -8.19
N LYS A 83 -22.11 -8.66 -9.15
CA LYS A 83 -21.13 -8.47 -10.24
C LYS A 83 -21.44 -7.18 -11.02
N GLY A 84 -20.47 -6.26 -11.06
CA GLY A 84 -20.61 -4.98 -11.78
C GLY A 84 -21.38 -3.89 -11.04
N GLN A 85 -21.68 -4.08 -9.75
CA GLN A 85 -22.30 -3.05 -8.93
C GLN A 85 -21.31 -1.91 -8.69
N THR A 86 -21.75 -0.68 -8.97
CA THR A 86 -20.98 0.56 -8.79
C THR A 86 -21.48 1.40 -7.60
N GLU A 87 -22.65 1.10 -7.08
CA GLU A 87 -23.20 1.78 -5.89
C GLU A 87 -22.88 0.97 -4.64
N TYR A 88 -22.37 1.66 -3.62
CA TYR A 88 -21.90 1.08 -2.37
C TYR A 88 -22.83 1.48 -1.25
N ASN A 89 -23.51 0.49 -0.71
CA ASN A 89 -24.48 0.74 0.34
C ASN A 89 -23.88 0.53 1.74
N THR A 90 -22.92 -0.40 1.86
CA THR A 90 -22.20 -0.62 3.13
C THR A 90 -20.84 0.05 3.05
N THR A 91 -20.61 1.06 3.90
CA THR A 91 -19.40 1.91 3.79
C THR A 91 -18.62 2.00 5.10
N PHE A 92 -17.30 2.08 4.95
CA PHE A 92 -16.39 2.51 6.01
C PHE A 92 -15.42 3.55 5.44
N ILE A 93 -15.45 4.75 6.01
CA ILE A 93 -14.56 5.85 5.62
C ILE A 93 -13.69 6.19 6.81
N MET A 94 -12.36 6.09 6.64
CA MET A 94 -11.38 6.47 7.64
C MET A 94 -10.68 7.76 7.21
N GLU A 95 -10.93 8.83 7.94
CA GLU A 95 -10.37 10.17 7.74
C GLU A 95 -9.39 10.57 8.86
N GLY A 96 -9.15 9.65 9.79
CA GLY A 96 -8.24 9.83 10.93
C GLY A 96 -8.47 8.82 12.03
N GLY A 97 -7.67 8.89 13.09
CA GLY A 97 -7.72 7.97 14.23
C GLY A 97 -6.80 6.78 14.09
N THR A 98 -6.86 5.86 15.05
CA THR A 98 -5.92 4.73 15.15
C THR A 98 -6.65 3.41 15.32
N ILE A 99 -6.33 2.42 14.47
CA ILE A 99 -6.76 1.02 14.60
C ILE A 99 -5.52 0.20 14.94
N SER A 100 -5.42 -0.27 16.20
CA SER A 100 -4.16 -0.86 16.66
C SER A 100 -4.30 -2.04 17.60
N LYS A 101 -3.29 -2.93 17.60
CA LYS A 101 -3.16 -4.06 18.55
C LYS A 101 -4.39 -4.97 18.57
N ASN A 102 -5.12 -5.04 17.47
CA ASN A 102 -6.22 -5.96 17.29
C ASN A 102 -5.67 -7.31 16.78
N THR A 103 -6.27 -8.41 17.21
CA THR A 103 -5.80 -9.76 16.87
C THR A 103 -6.92 -10.57 16.25
N GLY A 104 -6.71 -11.02 15.00
CA GLY A 104 -7.69 -11.77 14.24
C GLY A 104 -7.12 -13.00 13.53
N GLY A 105 -7.97 -13.75 12.88
CA GLY A 105 -7.56 -14.81 11.96
C GLY A 105 -7.16 -14.25 10.60
N ILE A 106 -7.96 -13.31 10.08
CA ILE A 106 -7.81 -12.60 8.81
C ILE A 106 -8.19 -11.13 9.03
N GLY A 107 -7.36 -10.20 8.56
CA GLY A 107 -7.57 -8.77 8.81
C GLY A 107 -7.52 -8.44 10.30
N GLY A 108 -6.34 -8.43 10.90
CA GLY A 108 -6.20 -8.13 12.34
C GLY A 108 -6.83 -6.78 12.70
N GLY A 109 -6.53 -5.74 11.93
CA GLY A 109 -7.16 -4.43 12.06
C GLY A 109 -8.52 -4.37 11.35
N ILE A 110 -8.54 -4.59 10.05
CA ILE A 110 -9.70 -4.40 9.16
C ILE A 110 -9.91 -5.62 8.28
N TYR A 111 -11.15 -6.07 8.18
CA TYR A 111 -11.64 -6.99 7.16
C TYR A 111 -12.66 -6.27 6.29
N SER A 112 -12.47 -6.29 4.98
CA SER A 112 -13.37 -5.68 4.01
C SER A 112 -13.92 -6.71 3.02
N TYR A 113 -15.24 -6.81 2.96
CA TYR A 113 -16.00 -7.44 1.88
C TYR A 113 -17.05 -6.45 1.40
N SER A 114 -16.59 -5.29 0.94
CA SER A 114 -17.42 -4.18 0.45
C SER A 114 -16.60 -3.33 -0.52
N ASN A 115 -17.28 -2.70 -1.47
CA ASN A 115 -16.69 -1.71 -2.37
C ASN A 115 -16.65 -0.30 -1.76
N GLY A 116 -17.29 -0.11 -0.61
CA GLY A 116 -17.42 1.19 0.05
C GLY A 116 -16.39 1.45 1.15
N VAL A 117 -15.19 0.85 1.08
CA VAL A 117 -14.13 1.09 2.07
C VAL A 117 -13.08 2.03 1.50
N GLU A 118 -12.99 3.22 2.10
CA GLU A 118 -12.04 4.27 1.75
C GLU A 118 -11.16 4.62 2.96
N LEU A 119 -9.86 4.46 2.83
CA LEU A 119 -8.89 4.78 3.88
C LEU A 119 -8.04 5.96 3.41
N LYS A 120 -8.31 7.14 3.94
CA LYS A 120 -7.74 8.42 3.52
C LYS A 120 -6.66 8.92 4.47
N ALA A 121 -6.87 8.74 5.79
CA ALA A 121 -5.92 9.21 6.80
C ALA A 121 -6.05 8.41 8.10
N GLY A 122 -5.00 8.46 8.93
CA GLY A 122 -4.94 7.79 10.23
C GLY A 122 -3.88 6.70 10.29
N GLU A 123 -3.98 5.82 11.28
CA GLU A 123 -2.98 4.80 11.56
C GLU A 123 -3.61 3.41 11.72
N ILE A 124 -3.04 2.41 11.04
CA ILE A 124 -3.38 1.00 11.17
C ILE A 124 -2.11 0.28 11.58
N ILE A 125 -1.90 0.14 12.89
CA ILE A 125 -0.59 -0.22 13.43
C ILE A 125 -0.65 -1.36 14.44
N ASP A 126 0.40 -2.18 14.48
CA ASP A 126 0.59 -3.27 15.46
C ASP A 126 -0.56 -4.30 15.49
N ASN A 127 -1.32 -4.45 14.41
CA ASN A 127 -2.37 -5.46 14.35
C ASN A 127 -1.79 -6.82 13.95
N THR A 128 -2.42 -7.88 14.37
CA THR A 128 -1.96 -9.24 14.11
C THR A 128 -3.07 -10.09 13.48
N ALA A 129 -2.76 -10.78 12.39
CA ALA A 129 -3.60 -11.83 11.84
C ALA A 129 -2.84 -13.16 11.78
N PHE A 130 -3.52 -14.27 12.08
CA PHE A 130 -2.87 -15.59 12.00
C PHE A 130 -2.62 -16.06 10.58
N ASN A 131 -3.44 -15.60 9.61
CA ASN A 131 -3.35 -16.03 8.22
C ASN A 131 -2.95 -14.91 7.26
N MET A 132 -3.80 -13.89 7.09
CA MET A 132 -3.64 -12.89 6.04
C MET A 132 -4.05 -11.50 6.52
N GLY A 133 -3.28 -10.49 6.09
CA GLY A 133 -3.58 -9.09 6.34
C GLY A 133 -3.52 -8.73 7.81
N GLY A 134 -2.31 -8.61 8.36
CA GLY A 134 -2.13 -8.18 9.76
C GLY A 134 -2.86 -6.87 10.04
N GLY A 135 -2.64 -5.87 9.20
CA GLY A 135 -3.38 -4.62 9.21
C GLY A 135 -4.76 -4.77 8.56
N ILE A 136 -4.77 -5.10 7.27
CA ILE A 136 -5.97 -5.07 6.44
C ILE A 136 -6.07 -6.32 5.57
N TYR A 137 -7.28 -6.86 5.45
CA TYR A 137 -7.62 -7.87 4.47
C TYR A 137 -8.81 -7.45 3.61
N SER A 138 -8.63 -7.47 2.28
CA SER A 138 -9.69 -7.25 1.30
C SER A 138 -10.14 -8.59 0.72
N GLU A 139 -11.38 -9.00 0.97
CA GLU A 139 -11.98 -10.25 0.50
C GLU A 139 -12.52 -10.10 -0.92
N GLY A 140 -12.43 -11.15 -1.72
CA GLY A 140 -13.02 -11.21 -3.04
C GLY A 140 -12.82 -12.54 -3.72
N ASN A 141 -13.46 -12.69 -4.88
CA ASN A 141 -13.27 -13.82 -5.78
C ASN A 141 -13.50 -13.36 -7.22
N TYR A 142 -13.34 -14.26 -8.20
CA TYR A 142 -13.49 -13.95 -9.64
C TYR A 142 -14.83 -13.30 -10.04
N ASP A 143 -15.88 -13.50 -9.28
CA ASP A 143 -17.23 -13.03 -9.59
C ASP A 143 -17.64 -11.80 -8.77
N TYR A 144 -17.03 -11.61 -7.58
CA TYR A 144 -17.37 -10.55 -6.63
C TYR A 144 -16.10 -9.88 -6.14
N TYR A 145 -15.92 -8.63 -6.50
CA TYR A 145 -14.77 -7.83 -6.07
C TYR A 145 -15.21 -6.86 -5.00
N SER A 146 -14.73 -7.03 -3.76
CA SER A 146 -14.62 -5.87 -2.91
C SER A 146 -13.40 -5.06 -3.33
N THR A 147 -13.50 -3.76 -3.35
CA THR A 147 -12.38 -2.88 -3.69
C THR A 147 -12.07 -1.97 -2.52
N LEU A 148 -10.83 -2.02 -2.08
CA LEU A 148 -10.29 -1.15 -1.05
C LEU A 148 -9.58 0.03 -1.71
N HIS A 149 -9.91 1.25 -1.32
CA HIS A 149 -9.26 2.45 -1.80
C HIS A 149 -8.38 3.07 -0.73
N LEU A 150 -7.11 3.31 -1.07
CA LEU A 150 -6.12 3.95 -0.20
C LEU A 150 -5.48 5.12 -0.95
N THR A 151 -5.27 6.23 -0.24
CA THR A 151 -4.59 7.41 -0.78
C THR A 151 -3.54 7.90 0.21
N ASN A 152 -2.45 8.47 -0.32
CA ASN A 152 -1.35 9.05 0.47
C ASN A 152 -0.89 8.14 1.62
N VAL A 153 -0.58 6.86 1.26
CA VAL A 153 -0.33 5.80 2.22
C VAL A 153 1.16 5.48 2.33
N LEU A 154 1.62 5.34 3.56
CA LEU A 154 2.91 4.74 3.90
C LEU A 154 2.69 3.33 4.46
N ILE A 155 3.33 2.32 3.86
CA ILE A 155 3.30 0.92 4.28
C ILE A 155 4.73 0.51 4.65
N THR A 156 5.03 0.46 5.94
CA THR A 156 6.40 0.25 6.43
C THR A 156 6.42 -0.54 7.74
N GLY A 157 7.53 -1.24 8.03
CA GLY A 157 7.72 -1.93 9.30
C GLY A 157 6.76 -3.11 9.54
N ASN A 158 6.03 -3.57 8.54
CA ASN A 158 5.14 -4.73 8.66
C ASN A 158 5.92 -6.03 8.45
N THR A 159 5.42 -7.12 9.02
CA THR A 159 6.09 -8.42 8.94
C THR A 159 5.13 -9.52 8.52
N ALA A 160 5.55 -10.35 7.57
CA ALA A 160 4.85 -11.57 7.20
C ALA A 160 5.83 -12.57 6.56
N ARG A 161 5.46 -13.86 6.51
CA ARG A 161 6.25 -14.86 5.79
C ARG A 161 6.29 -14.58 4.28
N GLN A 162 5.22 -13.98 3.72
CA GLN A 162 5.14 -13.58 2.33
C GLN A 162 4.50 -12.19 2.22
N GLY A 163 5.18 -11.25 1.54
CA GLY A 163 4.72 -9.88 1.42
C GLY A 163 4.67 -9.20 2.78
N GLY A 164 5.83 -8.89 3.36
CA GLY A 164 5.90 -8.17 4.64
C GLY A 164 4.99 -6.96 4.64
N GLY A 165 5.08 -6.13 3.61
CA GLY A 165 4.16 -5.02 3.38
C GLY A 165 2.80 -5.49 2.83
N MET A 166 2.79 -6.09 1.62
CA MET A 166 1.55 -6.43 0.90
C MET A 166 1.62 -7.79 0.20
N TRP A 167 0.49 -8.49 0.18
CA TRP A 167 0.32 -9.75 -0.52
C TRP A 167 -1.00 -9.76 -1.31
N PHE A 168 -0.93 -10.03 -2.61
CA PHE A 168 -2.07 -10.05 -3.51
C PHE A 168 -2.27 -11.44 -4.13
N CYS A 169 -3.49 -11.98 -3.99
CA CYS A 169 -3.90 -13.22 -4.63
C CYS A 169 -4.30 -12.98 -6.09
N ALA A 170 -4.13 -14.01 -6.90
CA ALA A 170 -4.54 -14.04 -8.30
C ALA A 170 -6.04 -13.81 -8.55
N THR A 171 -6.86 -13.87 -7.53
CA THR A 171 -8.32 -13.75 -7.67
C THR A 171 -8.84 -12.32 -7.64
N GLY A 172 -8.00 -11.35 -7.25
CA GLY A 172 -8.38 -9.94 -7.14
C GLY A 172 -7.94 -9.09 -8.32
N LYS A 173 -8.46 -7.88 -8.41
CA LYS A 173 -7.98 -6.81 -9.30
C LYS A 173 -7.28 -5.76 -8.47
N THR A 174 -5.97 -5.60 -8.70
CA THR A 174 -5.16 -4.68 -7.92
C THR A 174 -4.56 -3.62 -8.83
N ASN A 175 -4.81 -2.36 -8.52
CA ASN A 175 -4.17 -1.23 -9.17
C ASN A 175 -3.33 -0.51 -8.12
N VAL A 176 -2.00 -0.60 -8.22
CA VAL A 176 -1.07 0.09 -7.33
C VAL A 176 -0.35 1.17 -8.11
N TYR A 177 -0.71 2.42 -7.86
CA TYR A 177 -0.04 3.59 -8.40
C TYR A 177 0.92 4.14 -7.35
N ALA A 178 2.03 3.46 -7.14
CA ALA A 178 2.96 3.81 -6.06
C ALA A 178 3.40 5.28 -6.15
N THR A 179 3.73 5.76 -7.34
CA THR A 179 4.13 7.16 -7.55
C THR A 179 3.05 8.16 -7.13
N GLY A 180 1.79 7.87 -7.45
CA GLY A 180 0.66 8.79 -7.25
C GLY A 180 0.01 8.69 -5.89
N GLY A 181 0.65 8.17 -4.85
CA GLY A 181 0.05 8.17 -3.52
C GLY A 181 0.39 7.01 -2.60
N ALA A 182 1.51 6.32 -2.86
CA ALA A 182 2.01 5.29 -1.96
C ALA A 182 3.53 5.37 -1.77
N ALA A 183 3.98 5.06 -0.56
CA ALA A 183 5.35 4.69 -0.26
C ALA A 183 5.32 3.33 0.44
N ILE A 184 6.18 2.41 -0.01
CA ILE A 184 6.22 1.03 0.48
C ILE A 184 7.69 0.67 0.61
N PHE A 185 8.18 0.54 1.85
CA PHE A 185 9.58 0.20 2.12
C PHE A 185 9.76 -0.29 3.56
N ASP A 186 10.92 -0.89 3.84
CA ASP A 186 11.33 -1.33 5.18
C ASP A 186 10.36 -2.31 5.83
N ASN A 187 9.59 -3.08 5.04
CA ASN A 187 8.84 -4.20 5.54
C ASN A 187 9.72 -5.45 5.56
N ILE A 188 9.29 -6.51 6.23
CA ILE A 188 10.11 -7.69 6.46
C ILE A 188 9.35 -8.96 6.08
N ALA A 189 9.90 -9.74 5.13
CA ALA A 189 9.42 -11.07 4.85
C ALA A 189 10.17 -12.10 5.71
N GLN A 190 9.52 -12.57 6.78
CA GLN A 190 10.03 -13.63 7.65
C GLN A 190 8.90 -14.43 8.31
N ASP A 191 9.18 -15.66 8.68
CA ASP A 191 8.26 -16.47 9.48
C ASP A 191 8.42 -16.23 10.99
N SER A 192 7.61 -16.94 11.80
CA SER A 192 7.65 -16.84 13.26
C SER A 192 8.99 -17.22 13.89
N ASP A 193 9.80 -18.00 13.17
CA ASP A 193 11.10 -18.45 13.63
C ASP A 193 12.24 -17.55 13.12
N GLY A 194 11.90 -16.45 12.45
CA GLY A 194 12.83 -15.47 11.90
C GLY A 194 13.50 -15.92 10.61
N GLN A 195 13.02 -16.99 9.96
CA GLN A 195 13.57 -17.43 8.68
C GLN A 195 13.08 -16.50 7.57
N LYS A 196 13.99 -16.11 6.67
CA LYS A 196 13.69 -15.23 5.53
C LYS A 196 12.57 -15.82 4.68
N GLY A 197 11.56 -15.01 4.44
CA GLY A 197 10.44 -15.28 3.54
C GLY A 197 10.66 -14.72 2.14
N ALA A 198 9.58 -14.31 1.48
CA ALA A 198 9.62 -13.76 0.13
C ALA A 198 8.85 -12.44 0.03
N GLY A 199 9.47 -11.43 -0.62
CA GLY A 199 8.88 -10.13 -0.86
C GLY A 199 8.77 -9.31 0.42
N ASP A 200 9.87 -8.70 0.83
CA ASP A 200 9.84 -7.81 1.99
C ASP A 200 8.69 -6.80 1.87
N ASP A 201 8.50 -6.22 0.70
CA ASP A 201 7.49 -5.18 0.52
C ASP A 201 6.24 -5.64 -0.22
N LEU A 202 6.38 -6.48 -1.25
CA LEU A 202 5.25 -6.80 -2.11
C LEU A 202 5.33 -8.22 -2.68
N VAL A 203 4.22 -8.93 -2.65
CA VAL A 203 4.04 -10.22 -3.33
C VAL A 203 2.78 -10.21 -4.20
N PHE A 204 2.96 -10.60 -5.47
CA PHE A 204 1.87 -11.01 -6.35
C PHE A 204 1.88 -12.53 -6.48
N ALA A 205 0.92 -13.20 -5.84
CA ALA A 205 0.79 -14.65 -5.84
C ALA A 205 -0.15 -15.10 -6.97
N ALA A 206 0.29 -14.96 -8.23
CA ALA A 206 -0.52 -15.28 -9.40
C ALA A 206 -0.76 -16.78 -9.56
N ARG A 207 -2.00 -17.18 -9.84
CA ARG A 207 -2.37 -18.57 -10.20
C ARG A 207 -2.94 -18.69 -11.62
N SER A 208 -3.29 -17.60 -12.27
CA SER A 208 -3.87 -17.59 -13.61
C SER A 208 -3.14 -16.63 -14.53
N ALA A 209 -3.43 -16.72 -15.83
CA ALA A 209 -2.86 -15.83 -16.85
C ALA A 209 -3.44 -14.40 -16.83
N ASP A 210 -4.25 -14.08 -15.83
CA ASP A 210 -4.82 -12.74 -15.70
C ASP A 210 -3.74 -11.78 -15.22
N ASN A 211 -3.66 -10.66 -15.90
CA ASN A 211 -2.67 -9.62 -15.65
C ASN A 211 -3.08 -8.79 -14.42
N TYR A 212 -2.14 -8.56 -13.52
CA TYR A 212 -2.30 -7.57 -12.46
C TYR A 212 -1.72 -6.25 -12.92
N PRO A 213 -2.53 -5.23 -13.17
CA PRO A 213 -1.98 -3.91 -13.42
C PRO A 213 -1.44 -3.35 -12.09
N ALA A 214 -0.12 -3.30 -11.97
CA ALA A 214 0.56 -2.60 -10.90
C ALA A 214 1.55 -1.63 -11.53
N THR A 215 1.40 -0.35 -11.23
CA THR A 215 2.36 0.67 -11.64
C THR A 215 3.32 0.90 -10.48
N LEU A 216 4.46 0.22 -10.56
CA LEU A 216 5.58 0.39 -9.64
C LEU A 216 6.63 1.24 -10.32
N ALA A 217 6.37 2.51 -10.48
CA ALA A 217 7.34 3.44 -11.04
C ALA A 217 8.59 3.56 -10.13
N ASN A 218 9.63 4.20 -10.64
CA ASN A 218 10.86 4.47 -9.90
C ASN A 218 10.71 5.61 -8.87
N ARG A 219 9.50 5.99 -8.54
CA ARG A 219 9.16 7.01 -7.51
C ARG A 219 8.10 6.50 -6.57
N MET A 220 7.99 7.17 -5.43
CA MET A 220 7.00 6.91 -4.39
C MET A 220 6.37 8.22 -3.91
N LEU A 221 5.46 8.15 -2.96
CA LEU A 221 4.82 9.30 -2.32
C LEU A 221 5.85 10.37 -1.94
N GLY A 222 5.58 11.63 -2.30
CA GLY A 222 6.51 12.73 -2.14
C GLY A 222 7.56 12.85 -3.25
N GLY A 223 7.51 12.01 -4.29
CA GLY A 223 8.37 12.07 -5.48
C GLY A 223 9.75 11.43 -5.31
N GLY A 224 10.05 10.87 -4.14
CA GLY A 224 11.34 10.24 -3.86
C GLY A 224 11.62 9.04 -4.77
N ALA A 225 12.86 8.95 -5.26
CA ALA A 225 13.27 7.87 -6.12
C ALA A 225 13.41 6.54 -5.36
N VAL A 226 12.92 5.45 -5.97
CA VAL A 226 12.93 4.09 -5.42
C VAL A 226 13.29 3.09 -6.50
N GLN A 227 14.04 2.07 -6.11
CA GLN A 227 14.32 0.90 -6.96
C GLN A 227 13.62 -0.34 -6.42
N TRP A 228 13.14 -1.19 -7.34
CA TRP A 228 12.47 -2.44 -7.00
C TRP A 228 13.36 -3.62 -7.34
N TYR A 229 13.60 -4.47 -6.37
CA TYR A 229 14.44 -5.67 -6.50
C TYR A 229 13.61 -6.93 -6.41
N LYS A 230 14.04 -7.99 -7.10
CA LYS A 230 13.54 -9.34 -6.85
C LYS A 230 13.94 -9.76 -5.44
N ASP A 231 12.99 -10.23 -4.65
CA ASP A 231 13.20 -10.64 -3.26
C ASP A 231 12.61 -12.02 -2.98
N GLY A 232 13.30 -13.03 -3.44
CA GLY A 232 12.90 -14.41 -3.26
C GLY A 232 11.81 -14.89 -4.22
N SER A 233 11.33 -16.09 -4.00
CA SER A 233 10.20 -16.67 -4.71
C SER A 233 9.07 -17.00 -3.74
N VAL A 234 7.85 -16.78 -4.20
CA VAL A 234 6.66 -17.07 -3.41
C VAL A 234 6.56 -18.59 -3.14
N TYR A 235 6.30 -18.92 -1.90
CA TYR A 235 6.05 -20.30 -1.50
C TYR A 235 4.82 -20.85 -2.23
N LEU A 236 5.04 -21.86 -3.03
CA LEU A 236 3.97 -22.67 -3.60
C LEU A 236 3.83 -23.93 -2.73
N PRO A 237 2.65 -24.23 -2.19
CA PRO A 237 2.43 -25.43 -1.36
C PRO A 237 2.88 -26.73 -2.02
N SER A 238 2.97 -26.74 -3.37
CA SER A 238 3.37 -27.90 -4.16
C SER A 238 4.88 -28.15 -4.24
N THR A 239 5.72 -27.17 -3.91
CA THR A 239 7.18 -27.26 -4.10
C THR A 239 8.00 -27.06 -2.83
N GLY A 240 7.45 -26.45 -1.81
CA GLY A 240 8.11 -26.25 -0.50
C GLY A 240 9.40 -25.45 -0.52
N VAL A 241 9.68 -24.70 -1.57
CA VAL A 241 10.96 -24.01 -1.75
C VAL A 241 10.77 -22.49 -1.67
N TYR A 242 11.55 -21.86 -0.80
CA TYR A 242 11.79 -20.42 -0.79
C TYR A 242 13.18 -20.19 -1.41
N PRO A 243 13.29 -19.73 -2.66
CA PRO A 243 14.58 -19.43 -3.21
C PRO A 243 15.13 -18.09 -2.66
N THR A 244 16.42 -17.99 -2.78
CA THR A 244 17.25 -16.89 -2.31
C THR A 244 16.94 -15.56 -3.00
N THR A 245 17.07 -14.50 -2.24
CA THR A 245 17.06 -13.10 -2.68
C THR A 245 18.10 -12.83 -3.75
N ASN A 246 17.78 -12.00 -4.73
CA ASN A 246 18.72 -11.48 -5.70
C ASN A 246 18.68 -9.95 -5.62
N GLU A 247 19.28 -9.43 -4.56
CA GLU A 247 19.27 -8.00 -4.22
C GLU A 247 20.20 -7.15 -5.09
N GLU A 248 21.09 -7.80 -5.88
CA GLU A 248 22.14 -7.10 -6.63
C GLU A 248 21.67 -6.51 -7.97
N VAL A 249 20.51 -6.97 -8.47
CA VAL A 249 20.01 -6.53 -9.78
C VAL A 249 18.61 -5.93 -9.62
N PRO A 250 18.44 -4.63 -9.90
CA PRO A 250 17.13 -4.02 -9.89
C PRO A 250 16.17 -4.76 -10.85
N ARG A 251 15.00 -5.12 -10.39
CA ARG A 251 13.96 -5.77 -11.21
C ARG A 251 13.53 -4.84 -12.35
N TYR A 252 13.47 -3.56 -12.03
CA TYR A 252 13.10 -2.49 -12.94
C TYR A 252 14.21 -1.45 -12.91
N GLY A 253 15.00 -1.40 -13.97
CA GLY A 253 16.00 -0.34 -14.16
C GLY A 253 15.33 1.00 -14.45
N VAL A 254 16.10 2.06 -14.37
CA VAL A 254 15.65 3.46 -14.58
C VAL A 254 15.09 3.68 -15.99
N GLU A 255 15.43 2.83 -16.95
CA GLU A 255 14.95 2.94 -18.34
C GLU A 255 13.60 2.19 -18.52
N GLY A 256 12.51 2.93 -18.63
CA GLY A 256 11.22 2.44 -19.15
C GLY A 256 10.22 1.89 -18.12
N ALA A 257 10.54 1.93 -16.82
CA ALA A 257 9.60 1.51 -15.78
C ALA A 257 8.58 2.60 -15.42
N ASP A 258 8.81 3.82 -15.85
CA ASP A 258 8.21 5.02 -15.27
C ASP A 258 6.77 5.29 -15.71
N THR A 259 6.32 4.69 -16.79
CA THR A 259 5.03 5.06 -17.40
C THR A 259 4.12 3.88 -17.71
N ASN A 260 4.61 2.64 -17.62
CA ASN A 260 3.82 1.48 -17.95
C ASN A 260 3.44 0.70 -16.69
N PRO A 261 2.16 0.32 -16.53
CA PRO A 261 1.76 -0.61 -15.50
C PRO A 261 2.59 -1.89 -15.64
N ILE A 262 3.09 -2.39 -14.51
CA ILE A 262 3.69 -3.71 -14.49
C ILE A 262 2.57 -4.71 -14.69
N THR A 263 2.60 -5.34 -15.85
CA THR A 263 1.74 -6.48 -16.10
C THR A 263 2.48 -7.71 -15.60
N VAL A 264 2.02 -8.31 -14.52
CA VAL A 264 2.61 -9.56 -14.01
C VAL A 264 2.16 -10.70 -14.92
N THR A 265 2.97 -10.99 -15.93
CA THR A 265 2.73 -12.09 -16.89
C THR A 265 3.31 -13.42 -16.43
N GLU A 266 4.16 -13.40 -15.41
CA GLU A 266 4.91 -14.57 -14.93
C GLU A 266 4.15 -15.31 -13.82
N TYR A 267 2.94 -15.76 -14.09
CA TYR A 267 2.09 -16.42 -13.09
C TYR A 267 2.68 -17.72 -12.53
N LYS A 268 3.64 -18.34 -13.21
CA LYS A 268 4.30 -19.58 -12.74
C LYS A 268 5.30 -19.33 -11.61
N GLU A 269 5.80 -18.13 -11.49
CA GLU A 269 6.90 -17.82 -10.57
C GLU A 269 6.47 -16.92 -9.41
N CYS A 270 5.27 -16.35 -9.43
CA CYS A 270 4.82 -15.33 -8.49
C CYS A 270 5.89 -14.22 -8.29
N LEU A 271 5.51 -12.99 -8.29
CA LEU A 271 6.46 -11.88 -8.18
C LEU A 271 6.61 -11.47 -6.72
N ALA A 272 7.83 -11.56 -6.19
CA ALA A 272 8.18 -11.09 -4.86
C ALA A 272 9.19 -9.95 -4.98
N LEU A 273 8.94 -8.83 -4.35
CA LEU A 273 9.70 -7.59 -4.52
C LEU A 273 10.03 -6.92 -3.18
N LYS A 274 11.17 -6.23 -3.19
CA LYS A 274 11.62 -5.28 -2.19
C LYS A 274 11.83 -3.92 -2.82
N ALA A 275 11.32 -2.88 -2.17
CA ALA A 275 11.55 -1.49 -2.54
C ALA A 275 12.77 -0.93 -1.77
N VAL A 276 13.66 -0.26 -2.47
CA VAL A 276 14.81 0.39 -1.85
C VAL A 276 14.83 1.86 -2.27
N PRO A 277 14.46 2.78 -1.38
CA PRO A 277 14.63 4.20 -1.60
C PRO A 277 16.11 4.52 -1.89
N ILE A 278 16.36 5.36 -2.90
CA ILE A 278 17.73 5.63 -3.36
C ILE A 278 18.49 6.49 -2.33
N PHE A 279 17.77 7.37 -1.63
CA PHE A 279 18.30 8.22 -0.57
C PHE A 279 17.42 8.09 0.68
N GLU A 280 18.03 8.26 1.85
CA GLU A 280 17.28 8.25 3.12
C GLU A 280 16.28 9.41 3.18
N GLU A 281 16.62 10.56 2.59
CA GLU A 281 15.74 11.72 2.48
C GLU A 281 14.43 11.42 1.74
N CYS A 282 14.43 10.42 0.85
CA CYS A 282 13.21 9.96 0.18
C CYS A 282 12.21 9.35 1.17
N LYS A 283 12.70 8.63 2.21
CA LYS A 283 11.86 8.09 3.29
C LYS A 283 11.28 9.21 4.12
N ASP A 284 12.11 10.18 4.54
CA ASP A 284 11.69 11.34 5.32
C ASP A 284 10.56 12.13 4.62
N VAL A 285 10.67 12.29 3.30
CA VAL A 285 9.63 12.98 2.52
C VAL A 285 8.35 12.16 2.50
N ALA A 286 8.44 10.86 2.22
CA ALA A 286 7.28 9.98 2.19
C ALA A 286 6.57 9.89 3.55
N GLU A 287 7.31 9.81 4.65
CA GLU A 287 6.77 9.83 6.01
C GLU A 287 6.03 11.13 6.32
N LYS A 288 6.56 12.25 5.89
CA LYS A 288 5.93 13.56 6.10
C LYS A 288 4.65 13.74 5.29
N GLU A 289 4.62 13.21 4.06
CA GLU A 289 3.50 13.35 3.13
C GLU A 289 2.41 12.26 3.35
N ALA A 290 2.69 11.24 4.14
CA ALA A 290 1.72 10.19 4.41
C ALA A 290 0.57 10.71 5.29
N ALA A 291 -0.65 10.54 4.79
CA ALA A 291 -1.87 10.77 5.57
C ALA A 291 -2.32 9.49 6.29
N LEU A 292 -2.10 8.34 5.66
CA LEU A 292 -2.42 7.02 6.18
C LEU A 292 -1.14 6.23 6.41
N ILE A 293 -0.96 5.69 7.63
CA ILE A 293 0.20 4.87 7.99
C ILE A 293 -0.26 3.45 8.32
N ILE A 294 0.34 2.46 7.65
CA ILE A 294 0.12 1.03 7.89
C ILE A 294 1.46 0.43 8.30
N SER A 295 1.65 0.19 9.61
CA SER A 295 2.96 -0.18 10.15
C SER A 295 2.89 -1.16 11.32
N GLY A 296 3.95 -1.92 11.53
CA GLY A 296 4.08 -2.83 12.67
C GLY A 296 3.12 -4.02 12.66
N ASN A 297 2.34 -4.21 11.58
CA ASN A 297 1.36 -5.28 11.51
C ASN A 297 2.04 -6.61 11.15
N THR A 298 1.47 -7.73 11.63
CA THR A 298 2.04 -9.07 11.42
C THR A 298 1.03 -10.10 10.96
N SER A 299 1.45 -10.98 10.04
CA SER A 299 0.63 -12.12 9.59
C SER A 299 1.49 -13.20 8.90
N ASP A 300 0.86 -14.25 8.38
CA ASP A 300 1.53 -15.22 7.49
C ASP A 300 1.67 -14.65 6.06
N LYS A 301 0.70 -13.85 5.60
CA LYS A 301 0.70 -13.23 4.26
C LYS A 301 0.19 -11.80 4.33
N GLY A 302 0.97 -10.85 3.78
CA GLY A 302 0.65 -9.44 3.79
C GLY A 302 0.57 -8.87 5.20
N GLY A 303 1.71 -8.57 5.81
CA GLY A 303 1.77 -8.01 7.16
C GLY A 303 0.91 -6.76 7.27
N GLY A 304 1.10 -5.81 6.37
CA GLY A 304 0.26 -4.63 6.25
C GLY A 304 -1.08 -4.96 5.60
N ILE A 305 -1.07 -5.39 4.33
CA ILE A 305 -2.26 -5.63 3.52
C ILE A 305 -2.19 -7.00 2.84
N ALA A 306 -3.28 -7.76 2.90
CA ALA A 306 -3.49 -8.89 2.01
C ALA A 306 -4.83 -8.75 1.29
N ALA A 307 -4.90 -9.22 0.05
CA ALA A 307 -6.12 -9.15 -0.72
C ALA A 307 -6.36 -10.36 -1.62
N ASN A 308 -7.56 -10.87 -1.59
CA ASN A 308 -8.17 -11.70 -2.63
C ASN A 308 -9.14 -10.87 -3.50
N GLY A 309 -9.57 -9.72 -2.99
CA GLY A 309 -10.36 -8.73 -3.68
C GLY A 309 -9.52 -7.68 -4.40
N GLY A 310 -10.12 -6.57 -4.80
CA GLY A 310 -9.46 -5.44 -5.41
C GLY A 310 -8.80 -4.51 -4.38
N VAL A 311 -7.68 -3.91 -4.75
CA VAL A 311 -7.05 -2.84 -4.00
C VAL A 311 -6.59 -1.77 -4.99
N ILE A 312 -6.98 -0.53 -4.75
CA ILE A 312 -6.52 0.64 -5.50
C ILE A 312 -5.73 1.51 -4.53
N ILE A 313 -4.47 1.74 -4.85
CA ILE A 313 -3.56 2.58 -4.06
C ILE A 313 -3.08 3.72 -4.94
N GLY A 314 -3.28 4.95 -4.48
CA GLY A 314 -2.83 6.15 -5.16
C GLY A 314 -3.68 6.54 -6.36
N THR A 315 -3.10 7.43 -7.18
CA THR A 315 -3.72 7.97 -8.40
C THR A 315 -2.74 7.94 -9.57
N GLU A 316 -3.27 8.07 -10.79
CA GLU A 316 -2.44 8.15 -12.01
C GLU A 316 -1.86 9.55 -12.28
N ALA A 317 -2.22 10.57 -11.48
CA ALA A 317 -1.82 11.95 -11.74
C ALA A 317 -0.33 12.18 -11.45
N VAL A 318 0.44 12.41 -12.51
CA VAL A 318 1.88 12.67 -12.44
C VAL A 318 2.30 13.82 -13.36
N THR A 319 3.46 14.43 -13.06
CA THR A 319 4.12 15.45 -13.86
C THR A 319 5.57 15.10 -14.14
N SER A 320 6.32 15.98 -14.81
CA SER A 320 7.75 15.81 -15.07
C SER A 320 8.52 17.12 -14.95
N VAL A 321 9.83 17.01 -14.76
CA VAL A 321 10.77 18.15 -14.81
C VAL A 321 11.85 17.86 -15.85
N ASP A 322 11.88 18.67 -16.92
CA ASP A 322 12.91 18.59 -17.97
C ASP A 322 14.11 19.44 -17.61
N VAL A 323 15.29 18.84 -17.69
CA VAL A 323 16.57 19.51 -17.39
C VAL A 323 17.45 19.52 -18.63
N ASN A 324 17.93 20.72 -18.97
CA ASN A 324 18.88 20.91 -20.08
C ASN A 324 20.09 21.70 -19.58
N LYS A 325 21.28 21.17 -19.73
CA LYS A 325 22.51 21.93 -19.52
C LYS A 325 22.89 22.67 -20.80
N VAL A 326 23.01 23.96 -20.71
CA VAL A 326 23.46 24.81 -21.81
C VAL A 326 24.87 25.32 -21.51
N TRP A 327 25.75 25.16 -22.48
CA TRP A 327 27.15 25.58 -22.38
C TRP A 327 27.33 26.91 -23.14
N PHE A 328 28.01 27.88 -22.53
CA PHE A 328 28.28 29.19 -23.12
C PHE A 328 29.75 29.53 -23.12
N GLY A 329 30.30 29.83 -24.29
CA GLY A 329 31.67 30.37 -24.43
C GLY A 329 32.78 29.41 -24.02
N ASP A 330 32.50 28.11 -23.95
CA ASP A 330 33.38 27.04 -23.56
C ASP A 330 34.01 26.36 -24.78
N ASN A 331 35.03 25.56 -24.53
CA ASN A 331 35.60 24.65 -25.51
C ASN A 331 35.01 23.22 -25.24
N GLU A 332 34.35 22.65 -26.23
CA GLU A 332 33.74 21.31 -26.08
C GLU A 332 34.69 20.23 -25.60
N LYS A 333 35.97 20.36 -25.94
CA LYS A 333 37.01 19.39 -25.52
C LYS A 333 37.38 19.49 -24.03
N GLU A 334 36.99 20.56 -23.37
CA GLU A 334 37.25 20.82 -21.96
C GLU A 334 36.02 20.56 -21.09
N ARG A 335 34.88 20.16 -21.71
CA ARG A 335 33.67 19.77 -20.95
C ARG A 335 33.93 18.48 -20.17
N PRO A 336 33.43 18.35 -18.96
CA PRO A 336 33.50 17.11 -18.20
C PRO A 336 32.76 15.98 -18.95
N GLU A 337 33.06 14.74 -18.64
CA GLU A 337 32.38 13.57 -19.22
C GLU A 337 30.88 13.55 -18.82
N SER A 338 30.57 14.02 -17.61
CA SER A 338 29.21 14.17 -17.10
C SER A 338 29.11 15.31 -16.09
N ILE A 339 27.89 15.81 -15.90
CA ILE A 339 27.52 16.63 -14.75
C ILE A 339 26.41 15.94 -13.97
N THR A 340 26.37 16.15 -12.67
CA THR A 340 25.29 15.62 -11.82
C THR A 340 24.32 16.76 -11.49
N VAL A 341 23.04 16.47 -11.64
CA VAL A 341 21.97 17.37 -11.21
C VAL A 341 21.10 16.70 -10.16
N ASN A 342 20.70 17.44 -9.15
CA ASN A 342 19.74 16.99 -8.14
C ASN A 342 18.36 17.49 -8.50
N LEU A 343 17.36 16.66 -8.32
CA LEU A 343 15.95 17.06 -8.23
C LEU A 343 15.61 17.28 -6.76
N LEU A 344 14.97 18.40 -6.45
CA LEU A 344 14.51 18.73 -5.10
C LEU A 344 12.99 18.84 -5.09
N CYS A 345 12.37 18.37 -4.01
CA CYS A 345 10.98 18.65 -3.66
C CYS A 345 10.97 19.40 -2.33
N ASN A 346 10.40 20.60 -2.32
CA ASN A 346 10.37 21.46 -1.14
C ASN A 346 11.76 21.60 -0.47
N ASP A 347 12.80 21.90 -1.30
CA ASP A 347 14.21 22.05 -0.93
C ASP A 347 14.94 20.77 -0.43
N ARG A 348 14.34 19.61 -0.52
CA ARG A 348 14.97 18.32 -0.20
C ARG A 348 15.33 17.57 -1.47
N VAL A 349 16.53 17.03 -1.55
CA VAL A 349 16.95 16.17 -2.67
C VAL A 349 16.19 14.87 -2.62
N ILE A 350 15.48 14.57 -3.71
CA ILE A 350 14.66 13.36 -3.85
C ILE A 350 15.12 12.44 -4.98
N ASP A 351 16.00 12.97 -5.85
CA ASP A 351 16.60 12.20 -6.95
C ASP A 351 17.85 12.90 -7.48
N THR A 352 18.68 12.16 -8.25
CA THR A 352 19.82 12.70 -8.97
C THR A 352 19.93 12.07 -10.36
N ALA A 353 20.47 12.82 -11.31
CA ALA A 353 20.76 12.30 -12.64
C ALA A 353 22.13 12.79 -13.13
N ALA A 354 22.82 11.95 -13.91
CA ALA A 354 23.99 12.35 -14.65
C ALA A 354 23.61 12.74 -16.07
N LEU A 355 24.01 13.92 -16.51
CA LEU A 355 23.84 14.42 -17.88
C LEU A 355 25.16 14.29 -18.62
N THR A 356 25.14 13.75 -19.82
CA THR A 356 26.32 13.50 -20.66
C THR A 356 26.13 14.08 -22.07
N ALA A 357 27.21 14.14 -22.82
CA ALA A 357 27.14 14.50 -24.24
C ALA A 357 26.31 13.50 -25.07
N ALA A 358 26.29 12.23 -24.67
CA ALA A 358 25.51 11.19 -25.35
C ALA A 358 23.99 11.44 -25.25
N ASP A 359 23.54 12.04 -24.14
CA ASP A 359 22.15 12.40 -23.88
C ASP A 359 21.82 13.83 -24.32
N ASN A 360 22.71 14.46 -25.10
CA ASN A 360 22.62 15.88 -25.46
C ASN A 360 22.52 16.81 -24.24
N TRP A 361 23.10 16.41 -23.12
CA TRP A 361 23.04 17.14 -21.84
C TRP A 361 21.61 17.40 -21.37
N HIS A 362 20.72 16.44 -21.60
CA HIS A 362 19.30 16.50 -21.26
C HIS A 362 18.91 15.32 -20.38
N TYR A 363 18.00 15.54 -19.43
CA TYR A 363 17.37 14.52 -18.64
C TYR A 363 15.96 14.93 -18.23
N THR A 364 15.04 13.98 -18.20
CA THR A 364 13.65 14.19 -17.72
C THR A 364 13.42 13.40 -16.45
N PHE A 365 13.19 14.09 -15.34
CA PHE A 365 12.64 13.47 -14.14
C PHE A 365 11.15 13.27 -14.32
N GLY A 366 10.73 12.05 -14.64
CA GLY A 366 9.32 11.70 -14.90
C GLY A 366 8.59 11.18 -13.66
N ALA A 367 7.30 10.93 -13.84
CA ALA A 367 6.40 10.28 -12.87
C ALA A 367 6.39 10.97 -11.48
N LEU A 368 6.46 12.29 -11.45
CA LEU A 368 6.43 13.08 -10.22
C LEU A 368 4.98 13.33 -9.77
N PRO A 369 4.62 13.14 -8.49
CA PRO A 369 3.33 13.56 -7.97
C PRO A 369 3.05 15.04 -8.23
N THR A 370 1.80 15.40 -8.51
CA THR A 370 1.44 16.81 -8.78
C THR A 370 1.12 17.60 -7.53
N GLU A 371 0.56 16.99 -6.53
CA GLU A 371 0.04 17.65 -5.32
C GLU A 371 0.19 16.74 -4.10
N ASP A 372 0.23 17.37 -2.93
CA ASP A 372 0.22 16.68 -1.65
C ASP A 372 -1.20 16.19 -1.28
N GLN A 373 -1.30 15.52 -0.14
CA GLN A 373 -2.56 15.02 0.40
C GLN A 373 -3.63 16.10 0.66
N ASN A 374 -3.24 17.37 0.73
CA ASN A 374 -4.13 18.50 0.96
C ASN A 374 -4.49 19.23 -0.33
N GLY A 375 -4.03 18.73 -1.50
CA GLY A 375 -4.20 19.38 -2.79
C GLY A 375 -3.24 20.55 -3.01
N GLN A 376 -2.18 20.67 -2.21
CA GLN A 376 -1.15 21.66 -2.42
C GLN A 376 -0.16 21.17 -3.46
N VAL A 377 0.04 21.93 -4.52
CA VAL A 377 0.96 21.61 -5.61
C VAL A 377 2.39 21.51 -5.11
N TYR A 378 3.09 20.44 -5.44
CA TYR A 378 4.51 20.29 -5.15
C TYR A 378 5.35 21.27 -5.95
N VAL A 379 6.37 21.83 -5.30
CA VAL A 379 7.37 22.68 -5.95
C VAL A 379 8.64 21.88 -6.19
N TYR A 380 8.88 21.56 -7.46
CA TYR A 380 10.11 20.90 -7.88
C TYR A 380 11.13 21.92 -8.37
N THR A 381 12.38 21.74 -7.93
CA THR A 381 13.53 22.56 -8.35
C THR A 381 14.72 21.65 -8.71
N VAL A 382 15.67 22.19 -9.45
CA VAL A 382 16.90 21.46 -9.83
C VAL A 382 18.12 22.25 -9.38
N SER A 383 19.14 21.53 -8.92
CA SER A 383 20.45 22.12 -8.64
C SER A 383 21.54 21.28 -9.27
N GLU A 384 22.57 21.96 -9.85
CA GLU A 384 23.75 21.30 -10.35
C GLU A 384 24.72 21.03 -9.19
N VAL A 385 25.25 19.82 -9.11
CA VAL A 385 26.32 19.48 -8.17
C VAL A 385 27.63 20.04 -8.69
N ALA A 386 28.37 20.75 -7.84
CA ALA A 386 29.63 21.37 -8.22
C ALA A 386 30.61 20.30 -8.76
N VAL A 387 31.12 20.54 -9.97
CA VAL A 387 32.15 19.70 -10.55
C VAL A 387 33.51 20.13 -9.91
N PRO A 388 34.26 19.22 -9.28
CA PRO A 388 35.56 19.57 -8.78
C PRO A 388 36.45 19.98 -9.97
N GLY A 389 37.00 21.21 -9.92
CA GLY A 389 37.90 21.76 -10.92
C GLY A 389 39.33 21.15 -10.84
#